data_8db504e9a56c51153f9703a150fe3f66
#
_entry.id   8db504e9a56c51153f9703a150fe3f66
#
_cell.length_a   1.000
_cell.length_b   1.000
_cell.length_c   1.000
_cell.angle_alpha   90.00
_cell.angle_beta   90.00
_cell.angle_gamma   90.00
#
_symmetry.space_group_name_H-M   'P 1'
#
loop_
_entity.id
_entity.type
_entity.pdbx_description
1 polymer ?
#
loop_
_entity_poly.entity_id
_entity_poly.type
_entity_poly.pdbx_seq_one_letter_code
_entity_poly.pdbx_strand_id
1 'polypeptide(L)'
;SEDIRQMLLKKAPKYGNDNEYVDAIAADIIRHYAKNLEQYRDSRGGHFVEVVESQSMNVSQGKCVLASPDGRFAYDPVNDNCSPVMGRDVSGPTACINSVAHLDQKNAKDGCLYNIRFDPRSIQGEKGLQVLGSIVKTYFANMGEHIQINVVDDATLRAAQKNPENYRNLLVRVAGYLAYFVELDSDVQEALIARTSHHPD
;
A
#
# COMPACT_ATOMS: atom_id res chain seq x y z
N SER A 1 16.08 18.47 -11.40
CA SER A 1 16.05 19.61 -10.47
C SER A 1 14.80 19.54 -9.59
N GLU A 2 14.79 20.25 -8.48
CA GLU A 2 13.63 20.30 -7.56
C GLU A 2 12.36 20.81 -8.26
N ASP A 3 12.48 21.72 -9.20
CA ASP A 3 11.35 22.24 -9.98
C ASP A 3 10.66 21.13 -10.77
N ILE A 4 11.43 20.21 -11.37
CA ILE A 4 10.89 19.04 -12.09
C ILE A 4 10.18 18.11 -11.10
N ARG A 5 10.77 17.85 -9.95
CA ARG A 5 10.14 17.03 -8.92
C ARG A 5 8.81 17.63 -8.46
N GLN A 6 8.77 18.94 -8.18
CA GLN A 6 7.54 19.63 -7.79
C GLN A 6 6.50 19.65 -8.92
N MET A 7 6.93 19.80 -10.16
CA MET A 7 6.03 19.69 -11.31
C MET A 7 5.41 18.30 -11.40
N LEU A 8 6.20 17.24 -11.26
CA LEU A 8 5.72 15.86 -11.29
C LEU A 8 4.81 15.54 -10.12
N LEU A 9 5.15 16.02 -8.91
CA LEU A 9 4.29 15.87 -7.73
C LEU A 9 2.90 16.47 -7.95
N LYS A 10 2.83 17.65 -8.57
CA LYS A 10 1.58 18.41 -8.72
C LYS A 10 0.78 18.01 -9.96
N LYS A 11 1.44 17.66 -11.07
CA LYS A 11 0.78 17.51 -12.37
C LYS A 11 0.65 16.07 -12.87
N ALA A 12 1.61 15.19 -12.53
CA ALA A 12 1.52 13.81 -12.97
C ALA A 12 0.41 13.08 -12.17
N PRO A 13 -0.49 12.34 -12.83
CA PRO A 13 -1.48 11.55 -12.12
C PRO A 13 -0.79 10.45 -11.31
N LYS A 14 -1.42 10.04 -10.22
CA LYS A 14 -0.87 9.05 -9.28
C LYS A 14 -1.81 7.85 -9.16
N TYR A 15 -1.23 6.67 -9.13
CA TYR A 15 -1.91 5.44 -8.78
C TYR A 15 -2.53 5.53 -7.38
N GLY A 16 -3.72 4.97 -7.20
CA GLY A 16 -4.49 5.06 -5.96
C GLY A 16 -5.54 6.18 -5.94
N ASN A 17 -5.82 6.81 -7.10
CA ASN A 17 -6.78 7.91 -7.22
C ASN A 17 -7.87 7.67 -8.28
N ASP A 18 -8.14 6.40 -8.62
CA ASP A 18 -9.13 5.98 -9.62
C ASP A 18 -8.90 6.68 -10.98
N ASN A 19 -7.67 6.63 -11.44
CA ASN A 19 -7.27 7.20 -12.72
C ASN A 19 -6.96 6.10 -13.73
N GLU A 20 -7.87 5.88 -14.67
CA GLU A 20 -7.82 4.80 -15.66
C GLU A 20 -6.47 4.71 -16.39
N TYR A 21 -5.88 5.84 -16.76
CA TYR A 21 -4.59 5.88 -17.46
C TYR A 21 -3.45 5.29 -16.61
N VAL A 22 -3.37 5.68 -15.35
CA VAL A 22 -2.31 5.23 -14.45
C VAL A 22 -2.56 3.80 -14.01
N ASP A 23 -3.80 3.47 -13.70
CA ASP A 23 -4.20 2.14 -13.23
C ASP A 23 -4.00 1.09 -14.34
N ALA A 24 -4.27 1.45 -15.61
CA ALA A 24 -3.96 0.60 -16.75
C ALA A 24 -2.45 0.32 -16.90
N ILE A 25 -1.58 1.31 -16.68
CA ILE A 25 -0.13 1.11 -16.70
C ILE A 25 0.30 0.13 -15.61
N ALA A 26 -0.24 0.28 -14.40
CA ALA A 26 0.08 -0.62 -13.29
C ALA A 26 -0.38 -2.06 -13.58
N ALA A 27 -1.59 -2.23 -14.11
CA ALA A 27 -2.12 -3.53 -14.52
C ALA A 27 -1.28 -4.16 -15.66
N ASP A 28 -0.82 -3.36 -16.63
CA ASP A 28 0.02 -3.84 -17.73
C ASP A 28 1.37 -4.35 -17.23
N ILE A 29 1.96 -3.72 -16.22
CA ILE A 29 3.22 -4.17 -15.60
C ILE A 29 3.04 -5.58 -15.02
N ILE A 30 1.99 -5.80 -14.23
CA ILE A 30 1.70 -7.11 -13.61
C ILE A 30 1.48 -8.15 -14.71
N ARG A 31 0.60 -7.89 -15.68
CA ARG A 31 0.33 -8.83 -16.79
C ARG A 31 1.58 -9.18 -17.58
N HIS A 32 2.40 -8.18 -17.89
CA HIS A 32 3.65 -8.39 -18.63
C HIS A 32 4.62 -9.26 -17.84
N TYR A 33 4.75 -9.02 -16.54
CA TYR A 33 5.63 -9.80 -15.67
C TYR A 33 5.14 -11.24 -15.53
N ALA A 34 3.85 -11.46 -15.24
CA ALA A 34 3.25 -12.80 -15.16
C ALA A 34 3.47 -13.60 -16.45
N LYS A 35 3.17 -12.98 -17.60
CA LYS A 35 3.36 -13.62 -18.92
C LYS A 35 4.81 -14.01 -19.18
N ASN A 36 5.76 -13.19 -18.76
CA ASN A 36 7.18 -13.52 -18.91
C ASN A 36 7.60 -14.69 -18.01
N LEU A 37 7.08 -14.77 -16.79
CA LEU A 37 7.38 -15.88 -15.87
C LEU A 37 6.87 -17.24 -16.38
N GLU A 38 5.78 -17.28 -17.15
CA GLU A 38 5.21 -18.50 -17.70
C GLU A 38 6.20 -19.29 -18.60
N GLN A 39 7.21 -18.63 -19.13
CA GLN A 39 8.23 -19.24 -20.00
C GLN A 39 9.25 -20.07 -19.21
N TYR A 40 9.35 -19.86 -17.92
CA TYR A 40 10.38 -20.46 -17.07
C TYR A 40 9.83 -21.62 -16.26
N ARG A 41 10.72 -22.56 -15.98
CA ARG A 41 10.45 -23.71 -15.10
C ARG A 41 11.59 -23.86 -14.10
N ASP A 42 11.26 -24.32 -12.92
CA ASP A 42 12.26 -24.72 -11.95
C ASP A 42 12.91 -26.08 -12.31
N SER A 43 13.87 -26.51 -11.53
CA SER A 43 14.58 -27.79 -11.74
C SER A 43 13.69 -29.03 -11.60
N ARG A 44 12.46 -28.88 -11.08
CA ARG A 44 11.47 -29.96 -10.90
C ARG A 44 10.32 -29.88 -11.90
N GLY A 45 10.36 -28.91 -12.84
CA GLY A 45 9.33 -28.67 -13.83
C GLY A 45 8.16 -27.78 -13.33
N GLY A 46 8.25 -27.21 -12.13
CA GLY A 46 7.28 -26.28 -11.57
C GLY A 46 7.28 -24.93 -12.29
N HIS A 47 6.15 -24.22 -12.27
CA HIS A 47 6.03 -22.89 -12.83
C HIS A 47 6.51 -21.83 -11.82
N PHE A 48 7.18 -20.80 -12.33
CA PHE A 48 7.34 -19.58 -11.58
C PHE A 48 6.04 -18.79 -11.61
N VAL A 49 5.66 -18.25 -10.48
CA VAL A 49 4.50 -17.38 -10.32
C VAL A 49 4.93 -16.07 -9.65
N GLU A 50 4.20 -15.01 -9.88
CA GLU A 50 4.49 -13.73 -9.25
C GLU A 50 3.69 -13.52 -7.98
N VAL A 51 4.29 -12.75 -7.07
CA VAL A 51 3.63 -12.15 -5.91
C VAL A 51 3.92 -10.66 -5.91
N VAL A 52 2.92 -9.87 -5.55
CA VAL A 52 3.09 -8.42 -5.34
C VAL A 52 3.11 -8.18 -3.84
N GLU A 53 4.26 -8.47 -3.25
CA GLU A 53 4.50 -8.40 -1.81
C GLU A 53 5.89 -7.90 -1.51
N SER A 54 6.00 -6.95 -0.61
CA SER A 54 7.29 -6.44 -0.13
C SER A 54 7.49 -6.67 1.36
N GLN A 55 6.44 -7.01 2.09
CA GLN A 55 6.41 -6.98 3.56
C GLN A 55 6.97 -5.63 4.09
N SER A 56 8.05 -5.65 4.88
CA SER A 56 8.79 -4.46 5.30
C SER A 56 9.99 -4.14 4.42
N MET A 57 10.25 -4.96 3.38
CA MET A 57 11.41 -4.80 2.49
C MET A 57 11.33 -3.53 1.63
N ASN A 58 10.14 -2.94 1.46
CA ASN A 58 9.98 -1.66 0.78
C ASN A 58 10.90 -0.56 1.36
N VAL A 59 11.20 -0.61 2.65
CA VAL A 59 12.13 0.31 3.32
C VAL A 59 13.57 0.05 2.87
N SER A 60 14.05 -1.19 2.97
CA SER A 60 15.41 -1.56 2.58
C SER A 60 15.64 -1.51 1.07
N GLN A 61 14.63 -1.89 0.28
CA GLN A 61 14.66 -1.77 -1.19
C GLN A 61 14.74 -0.30 -1.62
N GLY A 62 14.01 0.60 -0.95
CA GLY A 62 14.09 2.03 -1.19
C GLY A 62 15.51 2.57 -1.07
N LYS A 63 16.30 2.06 -0.11
CA LYS A 63 17.71 2.45 0.06
C LYS A 63 18.61 2.10 -1.14
N CYS A 64 18.14 1.23 -2.03
CA CYS A 64 18.86 0.86 -3.26
C CYS A 64 18.32 1.55 -4.52
N VAL A 65 17.26 2.36 -4.41
CA VAL A 65 16.56 2.97 -5.54
C VAL A 65 16.74 4.48 -5.55
N LEU A 66 17.10 5.01 -6.70
CA LEU A 66 17.23 6.45 -6.92
C LEU A 66 15.84 7.12 -6.98
N ALA A 67 15.82 8.46 -7.13
CA ALA A 67 14.59 9.23 -7.22
C ALA A 67 13.69 8.74 -8.36
N SER A 68 12.38 8.78 -8.16
CA SER A 68 11.39 8.32 -9.11
C SER A 68 10.49 9.46 -9.63
N PRO A 69 9.85 9.28 -10.81
CA PRO A 69 9.04 10.32 -11.45
C PRO A 69 7.81 10.77 -10.67
N ASP A 70 7.36 10.01 -9.67
CA ASP A 70 6.27 10.38 -8.76
C ASP A 70 6.66 11.45 -7.73
N GLY A 71 7.93 11.86 -7.73
CA GLY A 71 8.51 12.86 -6.83
C GLY A 71 9.10 12.30 -5.55
N ARG A 72 9.28 10.98 -5.44
CA ARG A 72 10.00 10.33 -4.35
C ARG A 72 11.49 10.69 -4.42
N PHE A 73 12.12 10.99 -3.29
CA PHE A 73 13.56 11.18 -3.23
C PHE A 73 14.33 9.87 -3.40
N ALA A 74 15.58 9.98 -3.81
CA ALA A 74 16.49 8.84 -3.75
C ALA A 74 16.59 8.32 -2.32
N TYR A 75 16.58 7.00 -2.19
CA TYR A 75 16.73 6.27 -0.93
C TYR A 75 15.53 6.31 0.02
N ASP A 76 14.47 7.06 -0.29
CA ASP A 76 13.21 6.95 0.44
C ASP A 76 12.58 5.55 0.21
N PRO A 77 11.76 5.04 1.14
CA PRO A 77 11.01 3.80 0.92
C PRO A 77 10.23 3.81 -0.39
N VAL A 78 10.21 2.68 -1.09
CA VAL A 78 9.26 2.44 -2.19
C VAL A 78 7.87 2.12 -1.61
N ASN A 79 6.83 2.02 -2.46
CA ASN A 79 5.51 1.63 -2.00
C ASN A 79 5.52 0.24 -1.36
N ASP A 80 4.62 0.01 -0.42
CA ASP A 80 4.45 -1.30 0.17
C ASP A 80 3.49 -2.16 -0.65
N ASN A 81 3.94 -3.32 -1.04
CA ASN A 81 3.13 -4.31 -1.78
C ASN A 81 2.46 -3.71 -3.03
N CYS A 82 1.17 -3.98 -3.27
CA CYS A 82 0.39 -3.34 -4.32
C CYS A 82 -0.30 -2.04 -3.90
N SER A 83 -0.01 -1.54 -2.69
CA SER A 83 -0.56 -0.27 -2.21
C SER A 83 0.01 0.92 -2.98
N PRO A 84 -0.72 2.04 -3.09
CA PRO A 84 -0.16 3.28 -3.63
C PRO A 84 1.05 3.77 -2.84
N VAL A 85 1.88 4.58 -3.48
CA VAL A 85 2.98 5.25 -2.79
C VAL A 85 2.41 6.13 -1.66
N MET A 86 3.00 6.02 -0.49
CA MET A 86 2.56 6.66 0.75
C MET A 86 2.27 8.15 0.55
N GLY A 87 1.07 8.59 0.93
CA GLY A 87 0.60 9.96 0.81
C GLY A 87 0.31 10.44 -0.63
N ARG A 88 0.17 9.52 -1.61
CA ARG A 88 -0.19 9.86 -2.99
C ARG A 88 -1.64 9.55 -3.35
N ASP A 89 -2.31 8.71 -2.59
CA ASP A 89 -3.71 8.30 -2.68
C ASP A 89 -4.62 9.30 -1.94
N VAL A 90 -4.82 10.45 -2.55
CA VAL A 90 -5.47 11.62 -1.93
C VAL A 90 -6.95 11.77 -2.28
N SER A 91 -7.49 10.92 -3.16
CA SER A 91 -8.88 10.98 -3.63
C SER A 91 -9.86 10.15 -2.77
N GLY A 92 -9.44 9.76 -1.57
CA GLY A 92 -10.26 9.00 -0.64
C GLY A 92 -10.18 7.48 -0.81
N PRO A 93 -10.76 6.73 0.16
CA PRO A 93 -10.61 5.27 0.21
C PRO A 93 -11.27 4.55 -0.96
N THR A 94 -12.41 5.04 -1.46
CA THR A 94 -13.11 4.45 -2.61
C THR A 94 -12.27 4.51 -3.86
N ALA A 95 -11.66 5.66 -4.16
CA ALA A 95 -10.76 5.79 -5.30
C ALA A 95 -9.53 4.88 -5.16
N CYS A 96 -8.98 4.79 -3.95
CA CYS A 96 -7.85 3.93 -3.68
C CYS A 96 -8.17 2.45 -3.93
N ILE A 97 -9.28 1.93 -3.40
CA ILE A 97 -9.68 0.53 -3.62
C ILE A 97 -10.01 0.24 -5.08
N ASN A 98 -10.59 1.20 -5.82
CA ASN A 98 -10.85 1.03 -7.24
C ASN A 98 -9.53 0.88 -8.02
N SER A 99 -8.56 1.78 -7.82
CA SER A 99 -7.24 1.66 -8.44
C SER A 99 -6.57 0.31 -8.15
N VAL A 100 -6.58 -0.13 -6.88
CA VAL A 100 -5.95 -1.39 -6.50
C VAL A 100 -6.71 -2.59 -7.08
N ALA A 101 -8.03 -2.55 -7.14
CA ALA A 101 -8.84 -3.60 -7.77
C ALA A 101 -8.65 -3.67 -9.30
N HIS A 102 -8.27 -2.57 -9.96
CA HIS A 102 -7.94 -2.55 -11.40
C HIS A 102 -6.62 -3.26 -11.74
N LEU A 103 -5.75 -3.51 -10.77
CA LEU A 103 -4.60 -4.38 -10.98
C LEU A 103 -5.10 -5.76 -11.40
N ASP A 104 -4.44 -6.36 -12.36
CA ASP A 104 -4.80 -7.70 -12.83
C ASP A 104 -4.35 -8.77 -11.83
N GLN A 105 -4.92 -8.72 -10.60
CA GLN A 105 -4.49 -9.50 -9.44
C GLN A 105 -4.60 -11.01 -9.69
N LYS A 106 -5.58 -11.46 -10.47
CA LYS A 106 -5.74 -12.88 -10.85
C LYS A 106 -4.52 -13.47 -11.58
N ASN A 107 -3.66 -12.63 -12.17
CA ASN A 107 -2.41 -13.05 -12.78
C ASN A 107 -1.24 -13.06 -11.81
N ALA A 108 -1.32 -12.36 -10.68
CA ALA A 108 -0.37 -12.48 -9.58
C ALA A 108 -0.73 -13.72 -8.73
N LYS A 109 -0.44 -14.91 -9.26
CA LYS A 109 -0.94 -16.21 -8.75
C LYS A 109 -0.50 -16.57 -7.34
N ASP A 110 0.52 -15.90 -6.80
CA ASP A 110 0.97 -16.05 -5.41
C ASP A 110 0.46 -14.90 -4.52
N GLY A 111 -0.36 -14.01 -5.09
CA GLY A 111 -1.15 -13.00 -4.40
C GLY A 111 -0.67 -11.57 -4.55
N CYS A 112 -1.58 -10.66 -4.20
CA CYS A 112 -1.33 -9.21 -4.09
C CYS A 112 -1.69 -8.75 -2.68
N LEU A 113 -0.73 -8.26 -1.93
CA LEU A 113 -0.98 -7.68 -0.60
C LEU A 113 -1.39 -6.21 -0.75
N TYR A 114 -2.53 -5.85 -0.19
CA TYR A 114 -2.99 -4.47 -0.13
C TYR A 114 -3.19 -4.02 1.31
N ASN A 115 -2.52 -2.93 1.69
CA ASN A 115 -2.65 -2.29 2.99
C ASN A 115 -3.42 -0.97 2.86
N ILE A 116 -4.43 -0.77 3.70
CA ILE A 116 -5.16 0.49 3.83
C ILE A 116 -5.27 0.89 5.29
N ARG A 117 -5.20 2.19 5.57
CA ARG A 117 -5.32 2.72 6.92
C ARG A 117 -6.48 3.71 7.03
N PHE A 118 -7.25 3.58 8.12
CA PHE A 118 -8.34 4.50 8.45
C PHE A 118 -8.07 5.21 9.76
N ASP A 119 -8.49 6.47 9.82
CA ASP A 119 -8.59 7.18 11.10
C ASP A 119 -9.71 6.54 11.94
N PRO A 120 -9.46 6.19 13.21
CA PRO A 120 -10.48 5.59 14.08
C PRO A 120 -11.76 6.40 14.19
N ARG A 121 -11.67 7.73 14.08
CA ARG A 121 -12.82 8.64 14.17
C ARG A 121 -13.73 8.54 12.97
N SER A 122 -13.20 8.20 11.81
CA SER A 122 -13.96 8.13 10.55
C SER A 122 -14.79 6.86 10.39
N ILE A 123 -14.50 5.81 11.17
CA ILE A 123 -15.17 4.52 11.08
C ILE A 123 -15.84 4.08 12.39
N GLN A 124 -16.28 5.05 13.20
CA GLN A 124 -16.94 4.79 14.48
C GLN A 124 -18.42 4.42 14.31
N GLY A 125 -18.90 3.61 15.26
CA GLY A 125 -20.31 3.25 15.37
C GLY A 125 -20.82 2.39 14.22
N GLU A 126 -22.12 2.19 14.17
CA GLU A 126 -22.77 1.33 13.18
C GLU A 126 -22.57 1.84 11.75
N LYS A 127 -22.67 3.16 11.54
CA LYS A 127 -22.45 3.79 10.24
C LYS A 127 -21.02 3.55 9.74
N GLY A 128 -20.01 3.72 10.59
CA GLY A 128 -18.62 3.46 10.24
C GLY A 128 -18.40 1.99 9.89
N LEU A 129 -19.00 1.07 10.61
CA LEU A 129 -18.94 -0.36 10.32
C LEU A 129 -19.60 -0.71 8.98
N GLN A 130 -20.74 -0.08 8.66
CA GLN A 130 -21.42 -0.25 7.37
C GLN A 130 -20.56 0.27 6.21
N VAL A 131 -19.92 1.42 6.36
CA VAL A 131 -19.00 1.98 5.36
C VAL A 131 -17.83 1.03 5.16
N LEU A 132 -17.19 0.57 6.22
CA LEU A 132 -16.08 -0.37 6.14
C LEU A 132 -16.49 -1.68 5.45
N GLY A 133 -17.65 -2.22 5.81
CA GLY A 133 -18.22 -3.41 5.17
C GLY A 133 -18.50 -3.21 3.68
N SER A 134 -18.95 -2.01 3.29
CA SER A 134 -19.20 -1.66 1.88
C SER A 134 -17.89 -1.57 1.10
N ILE A 135 -16.86 -0.94 1.66
CA ILE A 135 -15.52 -0.86 1.08
C ILE A 135 -14.96 -2.26 0.80
N VAL A 136 -15.00 -3.15 1.80
CA VAL A 136 -14.49 -4.53 1.66
C VAL A 136 -15.29 -5.30 0.60
N LYS A 137 -16.61 -5.22 0.63
CA LYS A 137 -17.49 -5.89 -0.37
C LYS A 137 -17.21 -5.39 -1.79
N THR A 138 -17.09 -4.06 -1.97
CA THR A 138 -16.81 -3.45 -3.28
C THR A 138 -15.45 -3.89 -3.80
N TYR A 139 -14.42 -3.91 -2.94
CA TYR A 139 -13.08 -4.35 -3.33
C TYR A 139 -13.08 -5.79 -3.87
N PHE A 140 -13.69 -6.72 -3.15
CA PHE A 140 -13.77 -8.12 -3.61
C PHE A 140 -14.71 -8.31 -4.81
N ALA A 141 -15.80 -7.54 -4.90
CA ALA A 141 -16.67 -7.55 -6.08
C ALA A 141 -15.94 -7.08 -7.35
N ASN A 142 -14.96 -6.19 -7.20
CA ASN A 142 -14.11 -5.70 -8.27
C ASN A 142 -12.83 -6.56 -8.47
N MET A 143 -12.84 -7.81 -8.00
CA MET A 143 -11.76 -8.78 -8.18
C MET A 143 -10.47 -8.49 -7.39
N GLY A 144 -10.54 -7.69 -6.35
CA GLY A 144 -9.45 -7.61 -5.36
C GLY A 144 -9.31 -8.93 -4.63
N GLU A 145 -8.09 -9.36 -4.32
CA GLU A 145 -7.83 -10.67 -3.71
C GLU A 145 -7.59 -10.60 -2.20
N HIS A 146 -6.95 -9.53 -1.74
CA HIS A 146 -6.55 -9.42 -0.35
C HIS A 146 -6.53 -7.95 0.09
N ILE A 147 -7.04 -7.69 1.29
CA ILE A 147 -7.00 -6.36 1.93
C ILE A 147 -6.66 -6.48 3.40
N GLN A 148 -5.72 -5.67 3.86
CA GLN A 148 -5.35 -5.52 5.28
C GLN A 148 -5.69 -4.11 5.75
N ILE A 149 -6.38 -4.03 6.88
CA ILE A 149 -6.89 -2.77 7.41
C ILE A 149 -6.20 -2.45 8.72
N ASN A 150 -5.60 -1.26 8.79
CA ASN A 150 -5.14 -0.63 10.03
C ASN A 150 -6.15 0.45 10.46
N VAL A 151 -6.49 0.44 11.74
CA VAL A 151 -7.34 1.47 12.35
C VAL A 151 -6.54 2.14 13.46
N VAL A 152 -5.76 3.14 13.09
CA VAL A 152 -4.88 3.87 13.98
C VAL A 152 -4.60 5.26 13.44
N ASP A 153 -4.58 6.26 14.31
CA ASP A 153 -4.28 7.65 13.94
C ASP A 153 -2.79 7.99 14.10
N ASP A 154 -2.37 9.06 13.42
CA ASP A 154 -0.99 9.53 13.43
C ASP A 154 -0.55 9.99 14.83
N ALA A 155 -1.46 10.59 15.60
CA ALA A 155 -1.15 11.09 16.95
C ALA A 155 -0.78 9.94 17.87
N THR A 156 -1.51 8.83 17.81
CA THR A 156 -1.22 7.61 18.59
C THR A 156 0.13 7.02 18.18
N LEU A 157 0.43 6.88 16.88
CA LEU A 157 1.71 6.36 16.41
C LEU A 157 2.88 7.27 16.82
N ARG A 158 2.75 8.57 16.64
CA ARG A 158 3.77 9.55 17.09
C ARG A 158 3.95 9.58 18.59
N ALA A 159 2.88 9.42 19.37
CA ALA A 159 2.98 9.31 20.83
C ALA A 159 3.70 8.03 21.25
N ALA A 160 3.46 6.92 20.54
CA ALA A 160 4.13 5.65 20.78
C ALA A 160 5.64 5.72 20.48
N GLN A 161 6.06 6.46 19.46
CA GLN A 161 7.48 6.69 19.20
C GLN A 161 8.17 7.48 20.34
N LYS A 162 7.47 8.50 20.87
CA LYS A 162 8.02 9.35 21.92
C LYS A 162 8.07 8.68 23.29
N ASN A 163 7.07 7.85 23.59
CA ASN A 163 6.88 7.23 24.90
C ASN A 163 6.57 5.73 24.76
N PRO A 164 7.50 4.92 24.24
CA PRO A 164 7.25 3.51 23.90
C PRO A 164 6.73 2.69 25.09
N GLU A 165 7.14 3.02 26.30
CA GLU A 165 6.72 2.32 27.52
C GLU A 165 5.21 2.33 27.74
N ASN A 166 4.53 3.38 27.28
CA ASN A 166 3.08 3.54 27.45
C ASN A 166 2.28 2.82 26.34
N TYR A 167 2.96 2.35 25.29
CA TYR A 167 2.35 1.77 24.09
C TYR A 167 2.88 0.37 23.76
N ARG A 168 3.40 -0.36 24.75
CA ARG A 168 3.98 -1.72 24.52
C ARG A 168 3.01 -2.70 23.87
N ASN A 169 1.70 -2.50 24.05
CA ASN A 169 0.66 -3.38 23.50
C ASN A 169 0.03 -2.83 22.21
N LEU A 170 0.58 -1.74 21.64
CA LEU A 170 0.06 -1.19 20.38
C LEU A 170 0.44 -2.11 19.22
N LEU A 171 -0.52 -2.91 18.79
CA LEU A 171 -0.38 -3.78 17.61
C LEU A 171 -0.72 -3.02 16.32
N VAL A 172 0.11 -3.20 15.32
CA VAL A 172 -0.12 -2.67 13.96
C VAL A 172 0.01 -3.79 12.94
N ARG A 173 -0.76 -3.68 11.87
CA ARG A 173 -0.59 -4.55 10.70
C ARG A 173 0.51 -3.98 9.83
N VAL A 174 1.62 -4.69 9.71
CA VAL A 174 2.76 -4.24 8.90
C VAL A 174 2.53 -4.60 7.43
N ALA A 175 2.62 -5.88 7.11
CA ALA A 175 2.30 -6.42 5.80
C ALA A 175 2.24 -7.96 5.92
N GLY A 176 1.05 -8.53 5.88
CA GLY A 176 0.87 -9.97 6.10
C GLY A 176 0.99 -10.44 7.56
N TYR A 177 1.54 -9.63 8.47
CA TYR A 177 1.72 -9.96 9.89
C TYR A 177 1.42 -8.78 10.80
N LEU A 178 1.20 -9.08 12.08
CA LEU A 178 1.05 -8.11 13.16
C LEU A 178 2.36 -7.99 13.93
N ALA A 179 2.69 -6.77 14.36
CA ALA A 179 3.83 -6.52 15.25
C ALA A 179 3.47 -5.46 16.27
N TYR A 180 4.17 -5.47 17.39
CA TYR A 180 4.12 -4.35 18.33
C TYR A 180 4.85 -3.16 17.72
N PHE A 181 4.15 -2.04 17.56
CA PHE A 181 4.69 -0.87 16.88
C PHE A 181 6.00 -0.39 17.48
N VAL A 182 6.12 -0.42 18.80
CA VAL A 182 7.31 0.05 19.53
C VAL A 182 8.54 -0.85 19.36
N GLU A 183 8.36 -2.08 18.89
CA GLU A 183 9.45 -3.05 18.64
C GLU A 183 9.96 -2.99 17.18
N LEU A 184 9.29 -2.24 16.32
CA LEU A 184 9.71 -2.07 14.93
C LEU A 184 10.88 -1.09 14.83
N ASP A 185 11.75 -1.32 13.83
CA ASP A 185 12.77 -0.34 13.48
C ASP A 185 12.16 1.02 13.15
N SER A 186 12.87 2.09 13.50
CA SER A 186 12.39 3.47 13.30
C SER A 186 11.99 3.78 11.87
N ASP A 187 12.73 3.27 10.88
CA ASP A 187 12.43 3.45 9.46
C ASP A 187 11.11 2.78 9.06
N VAL A 188 10.80 1.61 9.64
CA VAL A 188 9.54 0.90 9.44
C VAL A 188 8.39 1.63 10.12
N GLN A 189 8.61 2.15 11.34
CA GLN A 189 7.63 2.99 12.03
C GLN A 189 7.28 4.23 11.20
N GLU A 190 8.29 4.94 10.66
CA GLU A 190 8.07 6.10 9.79
C GLU A 190 7.31 5.73 8.51
N ALA A 191 7.63 4.61 7.88
CA ALA A 191 6.91 4.13 6.72
C ALA A 191 5.44 3.83 7.02
N LEU A 192 5.13 3.26 8.19
CA LEU A 192 3.75 3.03 8.64
C LEU A 192 2.98 4.34 8.89
N ILE A 193 3.64 5.33 9.49
CA ILE A 193 3.05 6.65 9.74
C ILE A 193 2.82 7.40 8.42
N ALA A 194 3.71 7.25 7.45
CA ALA A 194 3.60 7.90 6.15
C ALA A 194 2.46 7.35 5.28
N ARG A 195 1.87 6.18 5.60
CA ARG A 195 0.69 5.65 4.89
C ARG A 195 -0.47 6.63 5.03
N THR A 196 -1.20 6.83 3.93
CA THR A 196 -2.37 7.71 3.94
C THR A 196 -3.39 7.25 4.98
N SER A 197 -3.85 8.17 5.81
CA SER A 197 -4.95 7.94 6.75
C SER A 197 -6.26 8.35 6.10
N HIS A 198 -7.05 7.37 5.70
CA HIS A 198 -8.30 7.63 4.99
C HIS A 198 -9.43 8.04 5.93
N HIS A 199 -10.23 8.98 5.45
CA HIS A 199 -11.49 9.41 6.06
C HIS A 199 -12.59 9.16 5.03
N PRO A 200 -13.39 8.08 5.18
CA PRO A 200 -14.56 7.91 4.33
C PRO A 200 -15.56 9.01 4.62
N ASP A 201 -16.03 9.67 3.58
CA ASP A 201 -17.05 10.73 3.63
C ASP A 201 -18.44 10.21 4.05
#